data_13b423b523863b2c5d74c415ea040893
#
_entry.id   13b423b523863b2c5d74c415ea040893
#
_cell.length_a   1.000
_cell.length_b   1.000
_cell.length_c   1.000
_cell.angle_alpha   90.00
_cell.angle_beta   90.00
_cell.angle_gamma   90.00
#
_symmetry.space_group_name_H-M   'P 1'
#
loop_
_entity.id
_entity.type
_entity.pdbx_description
1 polymer ?
#
loop_
_entity_poly.entity_id
_entity_poly.type
_entity_poly.pdbx_seq_one_letter_code
_entity_poly.pdbx_strand_id
1 'polypeptide(L)'
;MSAAILESSIEREAKTGPAMSPLLVLISAPSGGGKTTVCQQLLAARREMTRAVTCTTRPVRTGEREGADYYFLDAASFHRHVEAGDFLEHATVYGNSYGTLKAEVLGKLRQGKDVLLNVDVQGAATIREKAQEVPELKRALVSVFLTPPSLSILEERLRKRGTDSPANL
;
A
#
# COMPACT_ATOMS: atom_id res chain seq x y z
N MET A 1 31.33 40.88 15.93
CA MET A 1 31.02 39.74 15.03
C MET A 1 29.69 39.15 15.44
N SER A 2 28.78 39.20 14.55
CA SER A 2 27.36 39.48 14.72
C SER A 2 26.52 38.22 15.00
N ALA A 3 25.47 38.37 15.83
CA ALA A 3 24.47 37.38 16.17
C ALA A 3 23.84 36.69 14.94
N ALA A 4 23.77 37.36 13.80
CA ALA A 4 23.26 36.85 12.54
C ALA A 4 24.04 35.65 11.94
N ILE A 5 25.33 35.50 12.27
CA ILE A 5 26.15 34.35 11.82
C ILE A 5 25.85 33.12 12.67
N LEU A 6 25.50 33.29 13.94
CA LEU A 6 25.15 32.21 14.84
C LEU A 6 23.75 31.61 14.48
N GLU A 7 22.79 32.49 14.16
CA GLU A 7 21.43 32.05 13.76
C GLU A 7 21.45 31.28 12.44
N SER A 8 22.23 31.69 11.44
CA SER A 8 22.37 30.99 10.17
C SER A 8 23.02 29.60 10.30
N SER A 9 23.87 29.41 11.31
CA SER A 9 24.50 28.11 11.60
C SER A 9 23.54 27.14 12.29
N ILE A 10 22.71 27.65 13.21
CA ILE A 10 21.69 26.83 13.91
C ILE A 10 20.58 26.38 12.97
N GLU A 11 20.14 27.22 12.03
CA GLU A 11 19.15 26.87 11.02
C GLU A 11 19.65 25.82 9.99
N ARG A 12 20.96 25.78 9.74
CA ARG A 12 21.54 24.74 8.85
C ARG A 12 21.69 23.39 9.53
N GLU A 13 21.96 23.34 10.83
CA GLU A 13 22.06 22.07 11.58
C GLU A 13 20.69 21.41 11.83
N ALA A 14 19.60 22.17 11.86
CA ALA A 14 18.24 21.64 12.02
C ALA A 14 17.72 20.84 10.80
N LYS A 15 18.45 20.84 9.67
CA LYS A 15 18.06 20.12 8.43
C LYS A 15 18.87 18.85 8.13
N THR A 16 19.83 18.46 8.97
CA THR A 16 20.65 17.26 8.76
C THR A 16 20.47 16.19 9.84
N GLY A 17 19.22 15.90 10.18
CA GLY A 17 18.92 14.61 10.75
C GLY A 17 19.17 13.51 9.68
N PRO A 18 19.55 12.28 10.04
CA PRO A 18 19.76 11.21 9.07
C PRO A 18 18.50 11.14 8.20
N ALA A 19 18.69 11.24 6.87
CA ALA A 19 17.59 11.14 5.91
C ALA A 19 16.87 9.82 6.20
N MET A 20 15.64 9.90 6.72
CA MET A 20 14.86 8.72 7.04
C MET A 20 14.64 7.94 5.74
N SER A 21 15.07 6.69 5.74
CA SER A 21 14.82 5.82 4.59
C SER A 21 13.31 5.67 4.37
N PRO A 22 12.83 5.73 3.12
CA PRO A 22 11.41 5.61 2.84
C PRO A 22 10.86 4.24 3.27
N LEU A 23 9.62 4.20 3.68
CA LEU A 23 8.95 3.03 4.22
C LEU A 23 7.98 2.42 3.21
N LEU A 24 7.92 1.09 3.20
CA LEU A 24 6.83 0.32 2.62
C LEU A 24 5.85 -0.04 3.74
N VAL A 25 4.76 0.70 3.85
CA VAL A 25 3.73 0.48 4.88
C VAL A 25 2.65 -0.45 4.34
N LEU A 26 2.62 -1.66 4.84
CA LEU A 26 1.67 -2.70 4.48
C LEU A 26 0.55 -2.75 5.52
N ILE A 27 -0.67 -2.38 5.12
CA ILE A 27 -1.84 -2.45 5.99
C ILE A 27 -2.74 -3.59 5.56
N SER A 28 -3.01 -4.49 6.51
CA SER A 28 -3.96 -5.59 6.33
C SER A 28 -4.96 -5.64 7.49
N ALA A 29 -6.14 -6.19 7.22
CA ALA A 29 -7.20 -6.39 8.21
C ALA A 29 -8.23 -7.38 7.65
N PRO A 30 -9.07 -7.96 8.49
CA PRO A 30 -10.26 -8.68 8.03
C PRO A 30 -11.21 -7.72 7.29
N SER A 31 -12.18 -8.29 6.55
CA SER A 31 -13.29 -7.51 5.97
C SER A 31 -13.98 -6.71 7.10
N GLY A 32 -14.36 -5.46 6.83
CA GLY A 32 -14.93 -4.58 7.88
C GLY A 32 -13.93 -4.00 8.88
N GLY A 33 -12.65 -4.38 8.86
CA GLY A 33 -11.60 -3.94 9.80
C GLY A 33 -11.20 -2.46 9.71
N GLY A 34 -11.71 -1.69 8.74
CA GLY A 34 -11.43 -0.24 8.63
C GLY A 34 -10.22 0.14 7.80
N LYS A 35 -9.62 -0.80 7.03
CA LYS A 35 -8.44 -0.54 6.20
C LYS A 35 -8.53 0.74 5.36
N THR A 36 -9.59 0.86 4.57
CA THR A 36 -9.77 1.98 3.64
C THR A 36 -9.72 3.33 4.35
N THR A 37 -10.43 3.44 5.48
CA THR A 37 -10.48 4.67 6.28
C THR A 37 -9.09 5.05 6.81
N VAL A 38 -8.37 4.09 7.40
CA VAL A 38 -7.02 4.32 7.93
C VAL A 38 -6.05 4.71 6.82
N CYS A 39 -6.10 4.02 5.68
CA CYS A 39 -5.25 4.33 4.52
C CYS A 39 -5.51 5.75 4.00
N GLN A 40 -6.78 6.16 3.87
CA GLN A 40 -7.14 7.51 3.43
C GLN A 40 -6.64 8.58 4.40
N GLN A 41 -6.80 8.37 5.71
CA GLN A 41 -6.31 9.29 6.74
C GLN A 41 -4.78 9.40 6.74
N LEU A 42 -4.06 8.28 6.58
CA LEU A 42 -2.59 8.29 6.48
C LEU A 42 -2.12 9.08 5.26
N LEU A 43 -2.70 8.83 4.09
CA LEU A 43 -2.35 9.55 2.86
C LEU A 43 -2.65 11.04 2.97
N ALA A 44 -3.74 11.42 3.64
CA ALA A 44 -4.08 12.83 3.88
C ALA A 44 -3.12 13.51 4.88
N ALA A 45 -2.65 12.78 5.90
CA ALA A 45 -1.78 13.30 6.94
C ALA A 45 -0.29 13.36 6.55
N ARG A 46 0.16 12.55 5.58
CA ARG A 46 1.57 12.36 5.23
C ARG A 46 1.80 12.70 3.76
N ARG A 47 2.27 13.91 3.47
CA ARG A 47 2.51 14.39 2.08
C ARG A 47 3.55 13.57 1.31
N GLU A 48 4.54 13.01 2.01
CA GLU A 48 5.59 12.18 1.41
C GLU A 48 5.14 10.71 1.18
N MET A 49 3.92 10.36 1.60
CA MET A 49 3.37 9.02 1.41
C MET A 49 2.50 8.95 0.16
N THR A 50 2.65 7.88 -0.60
CA THR A 50 1.86 7.61 -1.79
C THR A 50 1.32 6.19 -1.79
N ARG A 51 0.17 5.97 -2.42
CA ARG A 51 -0.34 4.62 -2.64
C ARG A 51 0.40 3.95 -3.80
N ALA A 52 0.71 2.66 -3.69
CA ALA A 52 1.09 1.88 -4.85
C ALA A 52 -0.11 1.70 -5.79
N VAL A 53 0.11 1.86 -7.10
CA VAL A 53 -0.92 1.62 -8.11
C VAL A 53 -0.94 0.13 -8.43
N THR A 54 -2.11 -0.49 -8.29
CA THR A 54 -2.34 -1.91 -8.51
C THR A 54 -2.69 -2.18 -9.98
N CYS A 55 -2.22 -3.27 -10.55
CA CYS A 55 -2.68 -3.77 -11.84
C CYS A 55 -4.02 -4.48 -11.71
N THR A 56 -4.86 -4.41 -12.75
CA THR A 56 -6.09 -5.20 -12.83
C THR A 56 -6.45 -5.57 -14.26
N THR A 57 -7.10 -6.73 -14.43
CA THR A 57 -7.70 -7.14 -15.72
C THR A 57 -9.15 -6.72 -15.87
N ARG A 58 -9.73 -6.08 -14.83
CA ARG A 58 -11.08 -5.53 -14.88
C ARG A 58 -11.14 -4.35 -15.87
N PRO A 59 -12.20 -4.22 -16.67
CA PRO A 59 -12.41 -3.04 -17.49
C PRO A 59 -12.42 -1.74 -16.66
N VAL A 60 -11.91 -0.66 -17.26
CA VAL A 60 -11.97 0.70 -16.70
C VAL A 60 -13.41 1.10 -16.42
N ARG A 61 -13.67 1.72 -15.28
CA ARG A 61 -14.96 2.34 -14.94
C ARG A 61 -14.96 3.83 -15.20
N THR A 62 -16.14 4.41 -15.36
CA THR A 62 -16.29 5.86 -15.52
C THR A 62 -15.61 6.60 -14.37
N GLY A 63 -14.71 7.54 -14.70
CA GLY A 63 -13.96 8.34 -13.74
C GLY A 63 -12.63 7.75 -13.30
N GLU A 64 -12.33 6.48 -13.59
CA GLU A 64 -11.02 5.89 -13.33
C GLU A 64 -9.98 6.28 -14.39
N ARG A 65 -8.72 6.41 -13.98
CA ARG A 65 -7.62 6.84 -14.85
C ARG A 65 -6.47 5.84 -14.80
N GLU A 66 -5.96 5.51 -15.98
CA GLU A 66 -4.75 4.70 -16.14
C GLU A 66 -3.58 5.30 -15.36
N GLY A 67 -2.82 4.43 -14.66
CA GLY A 67 -1.63 4.81 -13.89
C GLY A 67 -1.89 5.64 -12.63
N ALA A 68 -3.16 5.98 -12.33
CA ALA A 68 -3.55 6.70 -11.12
C ALA A 68 -4.43 5.83 -10.21
N ASP A 69 -5.49 5.26 -10.75
CA ASP A 69 -6.39 4.38 -10.01
C ASP A 69 -5.93 2.93 -10.10
N TYR A 70 -5.64 2.49 -11.33
CA TYR A 70 -5.07 1.17 -11.66
C TYR A 70 -4.16 1.26 -12.89
N TYR A 71 -3.32 0.24 -13.08
CA TYR A 71 -2.78 -0.16 -14.38
C TYR A 71 -3.74 -1.21 -14.97
N PHE A 72 -4.46 -0.84 -16.04
CA PHE A 72 -5.44 -1.73 -16.65
C PHE A 72 -4.76 -2.60 -17.70
N LEU A 73 -4.61 -3.88 -17.41
CA LEU A 73 -3.94 -4.86 -18.27
C LEU A 73 -4.97 -5.80 -18.90
N ASP A 74 -4.69 -6.25 -20.13
CA ASP A 74 -5.38 -7.44 -20.64
C ASP A 74 -4.91 -8.71 -19.90
N ALA A 75 -5.68 -9.79 -20.01
CA ALA A 75 -5.41 -11.04 -19.31
C ALA A 75 -4.04 -11.64 -19.70
N ALA A 76 -3.65 -11.54 -20.98
CA ALA A 76 -2.38 -12.08 -21.48
C ALA A 76 -1.19 -11.30 -20.91
N SER A 77 -1.29 -9.97 -20.87
CA SER A 77 -0.27 -9.11 -20.26
C SER A 77 -0.12 -9.37 -18.77
N PHE A 78 -1.24 -9.51 -18.05
CA PHE A 78 -1.21 -9.85 -16.64
C PHE A 78 -0.54 -11.20 -16.40
N HIS A 79 -0.87 -12.20 -17.20
CA HIS A 79 -0.27 -13.54 -17.10
C HIS A 79 1.25 -13.52 -17.34
N ARG A 80 1.73 -12.76 -18.33
CA ARG A 80 3.18 -12.58 -18.55
C ARG A 80 3.88 -12.04 -17.31
N HIS A 81 3.30 -11.07 -16.61
CA HIS A 81 3.87 -10.55 -15.36
C HIS A 81 3.84 -11.58 -14.22
N VAL A 82 2.82 -12.45 -14.18
CA VAL A 82 2.79 -13.58 -13.23
C VAL A 82 3.94 -14.55 -13.50
N GLU A 83 4.11 -14.98 -14.76
CA GLU A 83 5.18 -15.91 -15.18
C GLU A 83 6.58 -15.33 -14.96
N ALA A 84 6.76 -14.02 -15.21
CA ALA A 84 8.01 -13.32 -14.95
C ALA A 84 8.29 -13.10 -13.44
N GLY A 85 7.31 -13.39 -12.57
CA GLY A 85 7.45 -13.16 -11.13
C GLY A 85 7.53 -11.68 -10.75
N ASP A 86 6.94 -10.78 -11.55
CA ASP A 86 7.02 -9.34 -11.37
C ASP A 86 6.15 -8.81 -10.23
N PHE A 87 5.14 -9.57 -9.82
CA PHE A 87 4.23 -9.15 -8.74
C PHE A 87 4.78 -9.45 -7.34
N LEU A 88 4.61 -8.49 -6.43
CA LEU A 88 4.74 -8.72 -4.99
C LEU A 88 3.64 -9.62 -4.46
N GLU A 89 2.42 -9.40 -4.92
CA GLU A 89 1.25 -10.24 -4.68
C GLU A 89 0.31 -10.13 -5.89
N HIS A 90 -0.49 -11.15 -6.11
CA HIS A 90 -1.61 -11.11 -7.04
C HIS A 90 -2.70 -12.08 -6.59
N ALA A 91 -3.94 -11.76 -6.96
CA ALA A 91 -5.11 -12.58 -6.66
C ALA A 91 -6.17 -12.41 -7.75
N THR A 92 -7.06 -13.40 -7.86
CA THR A 92 -8.25 -13.30 -8.69
C THR A 92 -9.48 -13.14 -7.81
N VAL A 93 -10.23 -12.07 -8.06
CA VAL A 93 -11.43 -11.71 -7.30
C VAL A 93 -12.58 -11.48 -8.27
N TYR A 94 -13.66 -12.25 -8.13
CA TYR A 94 -14.83 -12.19 -9.01
C TYR A 94 -14.47 -12.24 -10.51
N GLY A 95 -13.54 -13.14 -10.88
CA GLY A 95 -13.13 -13.34 -12.27
C GLY A 95 -12.17 -12.31 -12.85
N ASN A 96 -11.77 -11.28 -12.08
CA ASN A 96 -10.76 -10.33 -12.48
C ASN A 96 -9.48 -10.51 -11.65
N SER A 97 -8.34 -10.36 -12.29
CA SER A 97 -7.04 -10.42 -11.61
C SER A 97 -6.62 -9.04 -11.12
N TYR A 98 -5.96 -9.03 -9.97
CA TYR A 98 -5.37 -7.84 -9.34
C TYR A 98 -3.97 -8.19 -8.88
N GLY A 99 -3.03 -7.24 -8.92
CA GLY A 99 -1.67 -7.50 -8.45
C GLY A 99 -0.86 -6.23 -8.30
N THR A 100 0.11 -6.24 -7.39
CA THR A 100 1.01 -5.13 -7.12
C THR A 100 2.40 -5.44 -7.67
N LEU A 101 2.86 -4.66 -8.66
CA LEU A 101 4.18 -4.84 -9.26
C LEU A 101 5.30 -4.45 -8.28
N LYS A 102 6.37 -5.27 -8.22
CA LYS A 102 7.61 -4.96 -7.49
C LYS A 102 8.22 -3.63 -7.97
N ALA A 103 8.25 -3.43 -9.30
CA ALA A 103 8.82 -2.23 -9.92
C ALA A 103 8.10 -0.95 -9.50
N GLU A 104 6.76 -0.98 -9.35
CA GLU A 104 5.96 0.15 -8.89
C GLU A 104 6.37 0.58 -7.48
N VAL A 105 6.49 -0.38 -6.56
CA VAL A 105 6.87 -0.11 -5.18
C VAL A 105 8.32 0.36 -5.08
N LEU A 106 9.26 -0.37 -5.68
CA LEU A 106 10.68 -0.02 -5.67
C LEU A 106 10.96 1.34 -6.32
N GLY A 107 10.28 1.64 -7.42
CA GLY A 107 10.42 2.92 -8.11
C GLY A 107 10.04 4.10 -7.21
N LYS A 108 8.96 3.98 -6.44
CA LYS A 108 8.52 5.02 -5.48
C LYS A 108 9.46 5.14 -4.27
N LEU A 109 9.90 4.02 -3.70
CA LEU A 109 10.88 4.02 -2.60
C LEU A 109 12.17 4.72 -3.03
N ARG A 110 12.69 4.43 -4.23
CA ARG A 110 13.91 5.07 -4.78
C ARG A 110 13.75 6.56 -5.04
N GLN A 111 12.51 7.04 -5.20
CA GLN A 111 12.20 8.48 -5.26
C GLN A 111 12.10 9.13 -3.86
N GLY A 112 12.39 8.40 -2.79
CA GLY A 112 12.29 8.89 -1.41
C GLY A 112 10.87 8.98 -0.86
N LYS A 113 9.89 8.30 -1.49
CA LYS A 113 8.48 8.33 -1.06
C LYS A 113 8.15 7.12 -0.20
N ASP A 114 7.45 7.34 0.89
CA ASP A 114 6.78 6.27 1.62
C ASP A 114 5.70 5.66 0.73
N VAL A 115 5.60 4.34 0.72
CA VAL A 115 4.63 3.60 -0.12
C VAL A 115 3.63 2.89 0.76
N LEU A 116 2.35 3.14 0.53
CA LEU A 116 1.24 2.49 1.24
C LEU A 116 0.64 1.38 0.38
N LEU A 117 0.56 0.17 0.94
CA LEU A 117 -0.15 -0.98 0.39
C LEU A 117 -1.33 -1.33 1.28
N ASN A 118 -2.51 -1.44 0.66
CA ASN A 118 -3.76 -1.88 1.29
C ASN A 118 -4.16 -3.22 0.67
N VAL A 119 -3.90 -4.31 1.36
CA VAL A 119 -4.15 -5.68 0.88
C VAL A 119 -4.92 -6.49 1.92
N ASP A 120 -5.45 -7.64 1.51
CA ASP A 120 -6.03 -8.60 2.44
C ASP A 120 -4.94 -9.36 3.23
N VAL A 121 -5.37 -10.27 4.09
CA VAL A 121 -4.47 -11.03 4.97
C VAL A 121 -3.55 -11.95 4.18
N GLN A 122 -4.05 -12.56 3.10
CA GLN A 122 -3.29 -13.49 2.26
C GLN A 122 -2.25 -12.73 1.43
N GLY A 123 -2.64 -11.63 0.78
CA GLY A 123 -1.74 -10.75 0.06
C GLY A 123 -0.64 -10.19 0.97
N ALA A 124 -0.98 -9.84 2.22
CA ALA A 124 0.02 -9.38 3.19
C ALA A 124 1.04 -10.47 3.57
N ALA A 125 0.61 -11.72 3.68
CA ALA A 125 1.52 -12.85 3.94
C ALA A 125 2.50 -13.04 2.77
N THR A 126 1.98 -13.06 1.54
CA THR A 126 2.77 -13.19 0.31
C THR A 126 3.78 -12.04 0.16
N ILE A 127 3.37 -10.79 0.42
CA ILE A 127 4.28 -9.63 0.36
C ILE A 127 5.40 -9.75 1.40
N ARG A 128 5.07 -10.14 2.64
CA ARG A 128 6.10 -10.32 3.68
C ARG A 128 7.13 -11.37 3.31
N GLU A 129 6.71 -12.48 2.71
CA GLU A 129 7.58 -13.54 2.23
C GLU A 129 8.49 -13.03 1.12
N LYS A 130 7.93 -12.50 0.04
CA LYS A 130 8.69 -11.99 -1.10
C LYS A 130 9.59 -10.81 -0.75
N ALA A 131 9.21 -9.98 0.21
CA ALA A 131 10.07 -8.88 0.66
C ALA A 131 11.37 -9.37 1.31
N GLN A 132 11.41 -10.60 1.85
CA GLN A 132 12.67 -11.14 2.38
C GLN A 132 13.72 -11.42 1.31
N GLU A 133 13.28 -11.68 0.08
CA GLU A 133 14.15 -11.98 -1.08
C GLU A 133 14.78 -10.70 -1.68
N VAL A 134 14.20 -9.52 -1.40
CA VAL A 134 14.61 -8.23 -1.94
C VAL A 134 15.13 -7.34 -0.82
N PRO A 135 16.46 -7.14 -0.67
CA PRO A 135 17.04 -6.41 0.47
C PRO A 135 16.48 -5.01 0.68
N GLU A 136 16.11 -4.31 -0.39
CA GLU A 136 15.51 -2.97 -0.34
C GLU A 136 14.11 -3.01 0.29
N LEU A 137 13.26 -3.94 -0.14
CA LEU A 137 11.92 -4.13 0.42
C LEU A 137 11.99 -4.61 1.87
N LYS A 138 12.90 -5.54 2.18
CA LYS A 138 13.10 -6.05 3.53
C LYS A 138 13.42 -4.94 4.53
N ARG A 139 14.27 -3.99 4.14
CA ARG A 139 14.61 -2.84 5.00
C ARG A 139 13.48 -1.83 5.14
N ALA A 140 12.70 -1.64 4.08
CA ALA A 140 11.63 -0.64 4.03
C ALA A 140 10.32 -1.13 4.66
N LEU A 141 10.09 -2.45 4.76
CA LEU A 141 8.79 -3.01 5.10
C LEU A 141 8.40 -2.81 6.57
N VAL A 142 7.27 -2.15 6.76
CA VAL A 142 6.52 -2.07 8.02
C VAL A 142 5.15 -2.70 7.81
N SER A 143 4.83 -3.77 8.53
CA SER A 143 3.56 -4.48 8.42
C SER A 143 2.65 -4.14 9.60
N VAL A 144 1.44 -3.67 9.31
CA VAL A 144 0.41 -3.31 10.29
C VAL A 144 -0.82 -4.16 10.06
N PHE A 145 -1.27 -4.83 11.11
CA PHE A 145 -2.52 -5.58 11.10
C PHE A 145 -3.57 -4.83 11.93
N LEU A 146 -4.68 -4.42 11.30
CA LEU A 146 -5.76 -3.73 11.99
C LEU A 146 -6.80 -4.74 12.48
N THR A 147 -7.13 -4.67 13.76
CA THR A 147 -8.21 -5.43 14.35
C THR A 147 -9.26 -4.48 14.93
N PRO A 148 -10.55 -4.80 14.82
CA PRO A 148 -11.56 -4.09 15.59
C PRO A 148 -11.39 -4.44 17.08
N PRO A 149 -11.91 -3.60 18.00
CA PRO A 149 -11.85 -3.86 19.44
C PRO A 149 -12.53 -5.15 19.89
N SER A 150 -13.55 -5.61 19.13
CA SER A 150 -14.26 -6.87 19.39
C SER A 150 -14.84 -7.46 18.11
N LEU A 151 -15.16 -8.76 18.14
CA LEU A 151 -15.85 -9.44 17.04
C LEU A 151 -17.27 -8.89 16.82
N SER A 152 -17.97 -8.46 17.88
CA SER A 152 -19.30 -7.87 17.77
C SER A 152 -19.29 -6.57 16.96
N ILE A 153 -18.28 -5.73 17.14
CA ILE A 153 -18.12 -4.51 16.34
C ILE A 153 -17.82 -4.85 14.88
N LEU A 154 -17.03 -5.90 14.63
CA LEU A 154 -16.77 -6.36 13.28
C LEU A 154 -18.06 -6.82 12.59
N GLU A 155 -18.83 -7.66 13.25
CA GLU A 155 -20.11 -8.16 12.76
C GLU A 155 -21.09 -7.03 12.47
N GLU A 156 -21.21 -6.05 13.36
CA GLU A 156 -22.06 -4.86 13.15
C GLU A 156 -21.65 -4.09 11.89
N ARG A 157 -20.34 -3.89 11.68
CA ARG A 157 -19.81 -3.20 10.51
C ARG A 157 -20.06 -3.95 9.20
N LEU A 158 -19.93 -5.29 9.21
CA LEU A 158 -20.21 -6.14 8.07
C LEU A 158 -21.70 -6.12 7.71
N ARG A 159 -22.59 -6.22 8.71
CA ARG A 159 -24.05 -6.14 8.52
C ARG A 159 -24.48 -4.78 7.95
N LYS A 160 -23.93 -3.68 8.46
CA LYS A 160 -24.20 -2.31 7.94
C LYS A 160 -23.73 -2.11 6.50
N ARG A 161 -22.65 -2.78 6.11
CA ARG A 161 -22.10 -2.68 4.75
C ARG A 161 -22.99 -3.38 3.72
N GLY A 162 -23.69 -4.46 4.09
CA GLY A 162 -24.66 -5.15 3.24
C GLY A 162 -24.10 -5.80 1.97
N THR A 163 -22.75 -5.98 1.88
CA THR A 163 -22.08 -6.53 0.70
C THR A 163 -21.76 -8.01 0.82
N ASP A 164 -21.85 -8.56 2.02
CA ASP A 164 -21.55 -9.96 2.31
C ASP A 164 -22.84 -10.76 2.46
N SER A 165 -22.87 -11.99 1.96
CA SER A 165 -24.00 -12.87 2.14
C SER A 165 -24.11 -13.33 3.60
N PRO A 166 -25.33 -13.65 4.11
CA PRO A 166 -25.51 -14.15 5.49
C PRO A 166 -24.65 -15.38 5.85
N ALA A 167 -24.24 -16.16 4.84
CA ALA A 167 -23.37 -17.33 5.02
C ALA A 167 -21.88 -16.95 5.23
N ASN A 168 -21.50 -15.69 5.00
CA ASN A 168 -20.13 -15.18 5.13
C ASN A 168 -19.97 -14.22 6.32
N LEU A 169 -21.00 -14.07 7.14
CA LEU A 169 -21.00 -13.35 8.41
C LEU A 169 -20.77 -14.31 9.57
#